data_1299dfe7de3262afbdb019acc63d2142
#
_entry.id   1299dfe7de3262afbdb019acc63d2142
#
_cell.length_a   1.000
_cell.length_b   1.000
_cell.length_c   1.000
_cell.angle_alpha   90.00
_cell.angle_beta   90.00
_cell.angle_gamma   90.00
#
_symmetry.space_group_name_H-M   'P 1'
#
loop_
_entity.id
_entity.type
_entity.pdbx_description
1 polymer ?
#
loop_
_entity_poly.entity_id
_entity_poly.type
_entity_poly.pdbx_seq_one_letter_code
_entity_poly.pdbx_strand_id
1 'polypeptide(L)'
;MARPGQAGPALGEFLTALHDRWRSMSRDELVAVLGTHAERLPVRERQAFLDIFVGPGADAAPTAPGRRVGVDLMARIAAFKARVAAGEYAGDDDGGYHWDGYGWADEESAAWVPDAESLFADIGDVFVAGDLVAARTAYESLLEPFLRGGDDDWPLELWQLESTDVPEMVARYVRCVYETTPADQRVDAVLRAFLELPEERALSLAEVSATRVDALPDLDAFLPGWIVGLLTASGFPSVRDEVRLLAEAAAMHGGADALADLARRPGRHQGGIGVVWIDALTAGGCLSDARAAAEELIDLPGVEAVQRAKAADRLAHLLGHEGDTSAAVTARRRAWTTHPTRARLLALAATCQGAGVLVQTLAAEADALELAWTSSGRTGPDRLGCELLLLAGRLDAAIAALTDASPLGWHHAVHPGPVVLPFLWAAATGTAPLAGDGHLGQLYADIDLDPAALPRPEDWSGWDGTPSRPPDHSQRPEPAEPTLTGLLADAIGRLRDDAGAREEWLVIAGAVSDARIAAIVTGKHRGAYARAAALAYAHAEALAKMGKQRQAHDHLAAVRARYPRHSAFRGEFDAAATSSTLRARAT
;
A
#
# COMPACT_ATOMS: atom_id res chain seq x y z
N MET A 1 -2.81 32.25 2.47
CA MET A 1 -3.68 31.18 1.95
C MET A 1 -2.83 29.91 1.92
N ALA A 2 -3.04 28.99 2.87
CA ALA A 2 -2.37 27.71 2.86
C ALA A 2 -2.95 26.87 1.71
N ARG A 3 -2.10 26.16 0.98
CA ARG A 3 -2.51 25.23 -0.08
C ARG A 3 -3.25 24.06 0.58
N PRO A 4 -4.44 23.67 0.13
CA PRO A 4 -5.12 22.49 0.60
C PRO A 4 -4.33 21.27 0.11
N GLY A 5 -3.90 20.38 1.02
CA GLY A 5 -3.37 19.07 0.68
C GLY A 5 -1.98 18.69 1.21
N GLN A 6 -1.33 19.49 2.08
CA GLN A 6 -0.19 18.97 2.83
C GLN A 6 -0.70 18.47 4.18
N ALA A 7 -0.70 17.16 4.38
CA ALA A 7 -0.76 16.59 5.72
C ALA A 7 0.37 17.20 6.54
N GLY A 8 0.06 17.79 7.69
CA GLY A 8 1.06 18.31 8.61
C GLY A 8 1.99 17.17 9.10
N PRO A 9 3.16 17.50 9.67
CA PRO A 9 4.01 16.49 10.27
C PRO A 9 3.23 15.74 11.35
N ALA A 10 3.51 14.44 11.50
CA ALA A 10 2.94 13.65 12.59
C ALA A 10 3.22 14.34 13.94
N LEU A 11 2.30 14.23 14.90
CA LEU A 11 2.40 14.97 16.18
C LEU A 11 3.76 14.76 16.85
N GLY A 12 4.31 13.55 16.85
CA GLY A 12 5.63 13.26 17.41
C GLY A 12 6.78 14.00 16.71
N GLU A 13 6.77 14.04 15.39
CA GLU A 13 7.75 14.80 14.60
C GLU A 13 7.61 16.30 14.84
N PHE A 14 6.38 16.79 14.90
CA PHE A 14 6.09 18.19 15.22
C PHE A 14 6.59 18.57 16.61
N LEU A 15 6.28 17.78 17.65
CA LEU A 15 6.71 18.04 19.02
C LEU A 15 8.23 17.97 19.18
N THR A 16 8.89 17.02 18.51
CA THR A 16 10.36 16.92 18.50
C THR A 16 10.98 18.15 17.87
N ALA A 17 10.53 18.53 16.69
CA ALA A 17 11.02 19.71 15.97
C ALA A 17 10.75 21.00 16.76
N LEU A 18 9.58 21.10 17.41
CA LEU A 18 9.21 22.22 18.27
C LEU A 18 10.11 22.30 19.51
N HIS A 19 10.38 21.18 20.15
CA HIS A 19 11.23 21.08 21.33
C HIS A 19 12.69 21.45 21.01
N ASP A 20 13.24 20.95 19.91
CA ASP A 20 14.59 21.29 19.45
C ASP A 20 14.69 22.77 19.11
N ARG A 21 13.64 23.34 18.51
CA ARG A 21 13.58 24.75 18.20
C ARG A 21 13.53 25.60 19.46
N TRP A 22 12.72 25.25 20.46
CA TRP A 22 12.63 25.97 21.73
C TRP A 22 13.95 25.91 22.51
N ARG A 23 14.63 24.77 22.54
CA ARG A 23 15.95 24.65 23.18
C ARG A 23 17.03 25.53 22.55
N SER A 24 16.92 25.80 21.26
CA SER A 24 17.87 26.64 20.53
C SER A 24 17.58 28.14 20.65
N MET A 25 16.42 28.53 21.18
CA MET A 25 15.99 29.93 21.28
C MET A 25 16.33 30.53 22.64
N SER A 26 16.72 31.81 22.64
CA SER A 26 16.80 32.61 23.86
C SER A 26 15.39 32.90 24.41
N ARG A 27 15.32 33.27 25.70
CA ARG A 27 14.05 33.66 26.33
C ARG A 27 13.36 34.81 25.58
N ASP A 28 14.12 35.81 25.13
CA ASP A 28 13.57 36.98 24.42
C ASP A 28 13.04 36.63 23.03
N GLU A 29 13.72 35.72 22.33
CA GLU A 29 13.23 35.18 21.03
C GLU A 29 11.95 34.37 21.25
N LEU A 30 11.87 33.58 22.30
CA LEU A 30 10.67 32.80 22.62
C LEU A 30 9.47 33.71 22.90
N VAL A 31 9.68 34.76 23.72
CA VAL A 31 8.65 35.77 24.02
C VAL A 31 8.19 36.47 22.75
N ALA A 32 9.11 36.84 21.85
CA ALA A 32 8.79 37.49 20.59
C ALA A 32 7.94 36.61 19.68
N VAL A 33 8.28 35.29 19.58
CA VAL A 33 7.50 34.32 18.77
C VAL A 33 6.12 34.12 19.37
N LEU A 34 5.99 33.95 20.69
CA LEU A 34 4.70 33.79 21.34
C LEU A 34 3.83 35.06 21.20
N GLY A 35 4.45 36.25 21.34
CA GLY A 35 3.77 37.53 21.10
C GLY A 35 3.23 37.64 19.68
N THR A 36 4.05 37.32 18.68
CA THR A 36 3.64 37.34 17.25
C THR A 36 2.53 36.33 16.98
N HIS A 37 2.54 35.15 17.64
CA HIS A 37 1.47 34.17 17.52
C HIS A 37 0.18 34.69 18.16
N ALA A 38 0.25 35.23 19.38
CA ALA A 38 -0.89 35.79 20.09
C ALA A 38 -1.59 36.92 19.33
N GLU A 39 -0.83 37.78 18.64
CA GLU A 39 -1.39 38.84 17.80
C GLU A 39 -2.25 38.31 16.64
N ARG A 40 -1.95 37.11 16.15
CA ARG A 40 -2.65 36.47 15.02
C ARG A 40 -3.85 35.64 15.44
N LEU A 41 -4.04 35.40 16.73
CA LEU A 41 -5.14 34.57 17.24
C LEU A 41 -6.48 35.28 17.06
N PRO A 42 -7.51 34.58 16.57
CA PRO A 42 -8.89 35.05 16.61
C PRO A 42 -9.31 35.43 18.04
N VAL A 43 -10.17 36.45 18.18
CA VAL A 43 -10.60 36.94 19.50
C VAL A 43 -11.12 35.80 20.40
N ARG A 44 -11.84 34.84 19.83
CA ARG A 44 -12.42 33.69 20.53
C ARG A 44 -11.36 32.71 21.10
N GLU A 45 -10.16 32.71 20.57
CA GLU A 45 -9.10 31.78 20.96
C GLU A 45 -8.07 32.43 21.92
N ARG A 46 -8.14 33.75 22.12
CA ARG A 46 -7.18 34.48 22.94
C ARG A 46 -7.25 34.11 24.43
N GLN A 47 -8.45 33.88 24.96
CA GLN A 47 -8.61 33.48 26.34
C GLN A 47 -8.03 32.08 26.58
N ALA A 48 -8.35 31.12 25.73
CA ALA A 48 -7.77 29.77 25.82
C ALA A 48 -6.24 29.79 25.72
N PHE A 49 -5.67 30.67 24.87
CA PHE A 49 -4.23 30.83 24.78
C PHE A 49 -3.63 31.43 26.06
N LEU A 50 -4.27 32.40 26.71
CA LEU A 50 -3.84 32.95 27.99
C LEU A 50 -3.93 31.90 29.09
N ASP A 51 -4.96 31.09 29.10
CA ASP A 51 -5.18 30.05 30.10
C ASP A 51 -4.07 28.99 30.10
N ILE A 52 -3.41 28.74 28.94
CA ILE A 52 -2.22 27.87 28.83
C ILE A 52 -1.06 28.41 29.68
N PHE A 53 -0.90 29.72 29.81
CA PHE A 53 0.22 30.37 30.53
C PHE A 53 -0.11 30.76 31.96
N VAL A 54 -1.40 30.81 32.32
CA VAL A 54 -1.83 30.93 33.69
C VAL A 54 -1.75 29.55 34.31
N GLY A 55 -0.52 29.11 34.65
CA GLY A 55 -0.38 27.96 35.50
C GLY A 55 -1.26 28.13 36.74
N PRO A 56 -1.70 27.07 37.44
CA PRO A 56 -2.56 27.17 38.59
C PRO A 56 -1.94 28.18 39.58
N GLY A 57 -2.55 29.34 39.66
CA GLY A 57 -2.04 30.48 40.42
C GLY A 57 -1.75 30.07 41.86
N ALA A 58 -0.64 30.56 42.38
CA ALA A 58 -0.07 30.23 43.68
C ALA A 58 -0.98 30.54 44.89
N ASP A 59 -2.22 31.00 44.67
CA ASP A 59 -3.17 31.41 45.73
C ASP A 59 -4.49 30.62 45.77
N ALA A 60 -4.69 29.64 44.93
CA ALA A 60 -5.83 28.71 45.05
C ALA A 60 -5.31 27.42 45.72
N ALA A 61 -5.66 27.23 47.00
CA ALA A 61 -5.53 25.91 47.60
C ALA A 61 -6.16 24.86 46.64
N PRO A 62 -5.48 23.73 46.35
CA PRO A 62 -5.95 22.76 45.38
C PRO A 62 -7.26 22.15 45.87
N THR A 63 -8.38 22.78 45.55
CA THR A 63 -9.66 22.11 45.51
C THR A 63 -9.57 21.15 44.33
N ALA A 64 -9.34 19.88 44.63
CA ALA A 64 -9.16 18.82 43.66
C ALA A 64 -10.28 18.82 42.59
N PRO A 65 -10.07 19.44 41.41
CA PRO A 65 -11.11 19.46 40.37
C PRO A 65 -11.28 18.07 39.71
N GLY A 66 -10.22 17.23 39.72
CA GLY A 66 -10.23 15.93 39.03
C GLY A 66 -11.28 14.95 39.55
N ARG A 67 -11.67 15.00 40.82
CA ARG A 67 -12.64 14.03 41.36
C ARG A 67 -14.08 14.29 40.93
N ARG A 68 -14.49 15.54 40.66
CA ARG A 68 -15.83 15.88 40.17
C ARG A 68 -15.95 15.66 38.66
N VAL A 69 -14.94 16.04 37.90
CA VAL A 69 -14.92 15.84 36.43
C VAL A 69 -14.93 14.34 36.11
N GLY A 70 -14.15 13.52 36.82
CA GLY A 70 -14.12 12.07 36.58
C GLY A 70 -15.44 11.35 36.89
N VAL A 71 -16.20 11.78 37.92
CA VAL A 71 -17.50 11.17 38.25
C VAL A 71 -18.55 11.49 37.20
N ASP A 72 -18.58 12.72 36.70
CA ASP A 72 -19.52 13.14 35.65
C ASP A 72 -19.18 12.44 34.31
N LEU A 73 -17.90 12.36 33.94
CA LEU A 73 -17.44 11.67 32.73
C LEU A 73 -17.83 10.18 32.75
N MET A 74 -17.60 9.47 33.85
CA MET A 74 -17.98 8.05 33.95
C MET A 74 -19.50 7.84 33.88
N ALA A 75 -20.31 8.79 34.41
CA ALA A 75 -21.77 8.74 34.29
C ALA A 75 -22.20 8.92 32.82
N ARG A 76 -21.56 9.84 32.08
CA ARG A 76 -21.81 10.05 30.64
C ARG A 76 -21.41 8.84 29.80
N ILE A 77 -20.25 8.22 30.07
CA ILE A 77 -19.84 6.99 29.42
C ILE A 77 -20.84 5.86 29.68
N ALA A 78 -21.31 5.70 30.93
CA ALA A 78 -22.31 4.70 31.27
C ALA A 78 -23.64 4.94 30.53
N ALA A 79 -24.07 6.21 30.41
CA ALA A 79 -25.25 6.57 29.64
C ALA A 79 -25.11 6.27 28.16
N PHE A 80 -23.95 6.59 27.55
CA PHE A 80 -23.64 6.23 26.16
C PHE A 80 -23.73 4.71 25.96
N LYS A 81 -23.05 3.92 26.79
CA LYS A 81 -23.09 2.45 26.73
C LYS A 81 -24.52 1.88 26.87
N ALA A 82 -25.33 2.47 27.74
CA ALA A 82 -26.72 2.05 27.90
C ALA A 82 -27.56 2.33 26.64
N ARG A 83 -27.33 3.46 25.95
CA ARG A 83 -27.97 3.79 24.67
C ARG A 83 -27.53 2.84 23.55
N VAL A 84 -26.23 2.51 23.48
CA VAL A 84 -25.70 1.49 22.56
C VAL A 84 -26.39 0.14 22.82
N ALA A 85 -26.41 -0.32 24.06
CA ALA A 85 -27.05 -1.58 24.45
C ALA A 85 -28.57 -1.61 24.24
N ALA A 86 -29.24 -0.44 24.29
CA ALA A 86 -30.65 -0.31 23.98
C ALA A 86 -30.96 -0.26 22.48
N GLY A 87 -29.95 -0.27 21.61
CA GLY A 87 -30.12 -0.14 20.17
C GLY A 87 -30.57 1.24 19.72
N GLU A 88 -30.41 2.29 20.54
CA GLU A 88 -30.87 3.65 20.20
C GLU A 88 -30.14 4.24 18.97
N TYR A 89 -28.99 3.69 18.64
CA TYR A 89 -28.17 4.09 17.49
C TYR A 89 -28.34 3.14 16.29
N ALA A 90 -29.03 2.02 16.44
CA ALA A 90 -29.50 1.23 15.32
C ALA A 90 -30.60 2.05 14.64
N GLY A 91 -30.33 2.62 13.48
CA GLY A 91 -31.36 3.36 12.72
C GLY A 91 -32.58 2.47 12.51
N ASP A 92 -33.75 3.07 12.38
CA ASP A 92 -35.00 2.41 11.95
C ASP A 92 -34.83 1.91 10.50
N ASP A 93 -33.95 0.93 10.32
CA ASP A 93 -33.66 0.32 9.03
C ASP A 93 -34.72 -0.74 8.69
N ASP A 94 -36.03 -0.30 8.67
CA ASP A 94 -37.10 -0.98 7.93
C ASP A 94 -36.88 -0.86 6.40
N GLY A 95 -35.87 -0.13 5.97
CA GLY A 95 -35.43 -0.01 4.61
C GLY A 95 -34.51 -1.16 4.25
N GLY A 96 -35.08 -2.31 3.82
CA GLY A 96 -34.30 -3.35 3.16
C GLY A 96 -33.38 -2.72 2.14
N TYR A 97 -32.13 -3.21 2.06
CA TYR A 97 -31.13 -2.80 1.08
C TYR A 97 -31.74 -2.65 -0.31
N HIS A 98 -32.30 -1.47 -0.62
CA HIS A 98 -32.65 -1.09 -1.96
C HIS A 98 -31.35 -0.71 -2.67
N TRP A 99 -30.82 -1.69 -3.33
CA TRP A 99 -29.72 -1.58 -4.29
C TRP A 99 -30.23 -0.87 -5.56
N ASP A 100 -30.49 0.40 -5.51
CA ASP A 100 -30.64 1.22 -6.71
C ASP A 100 -29.27 1.80 -7.04
N GLY A 101 -28.64 1.14 -7.95
CA GLY A 101 -27.25 1.22 -8.38
C GLY A 101 -26.73 2.56 -8.89
N TYR A 102 -27.16 3.73 -8.43
CA TYR A 102 -26.65 5.04 -8.82
C TYR A 102 -27.06 6.14 -7.82
N GLY A 103 -26.67 6.07 -6.59
CA GLY A 103 -26.85 7.16 -5.66
C GLY A 103 -25.79 7.08 -4.58
N TRP A 104 -24.87 8.05 -4.56
CA TRP A 104 -24.10 8.36 -3.36
C TRP A 104 -25.15 8.87 -2.39
N ALA A 105 -25.66 8.04 -1.49
CA ALA A 105 -26.21 8.55 -0.25
C ALA A 105 -25.05 9.28 0.42
N ASP A 106 -25.22 10.58 0.70
CA ASP A 106 -24.36 11.27 1.65
C ASP A 106 -24.36 10.36 2.90
N GLU A 107 -23.19 9.77 3.22
CA GLU A 107 -23.04 8.96 4.43
C GLU A 107 -23.35 9.87 5.60
N GLU A 108 -24.60 9.84 6.10
CA GLU A 108 -24.91 10.45 7.38
C GLU A 108 -24.03 9.74 8.40
N SER A 109 -23.10 10.49 8.98
CA SER A 109 -22.24 10.01 10.07
C SER A 109 -23.11 9.27 11.08
N ALA A 110 -22.72 8.04 11.43
CA ALA A 110 -23.51 7.21 12.32
C ALA A 110 -23.90 8.01 13.59
N ALA A 111 -25.15 7.97 13.99
CA ALA A 111 -25.70 8.85 15.03
C ALA A 111 -24.97 8.81 16.38
N TRP A 112 -24.19 7.76 16.64
CA TRP A 112 -23.38 7.58 17.85
C TRP A 112 -22.03 8.32 17.78
N VAL A 113 -21.52 8.64 16.58
CA VAL A 113 -20.15 9.20 16.37
C VAL A 113 -19.93 10.50 17.14
N PRO A 114 -20.81 11.53 17.07
CA PRO A 114 -20.60 12.77 17.80
C PRO A 114 -20.53 12.58 19.33
N ASP A 115 -21.36 11.67 19.86
CA ASP A 115 -21.36 11.37 21.30
C ASP A 115 -20.05 10.68 21.73
N ALA A 116 -19.58 9.70 20.96
CA ALA A 116 -18.32 9.01 21.23
C ALA A 116 -17.11 9.95 21.12
N GLU A 117 -17.05 10.77 20.08
CA GLU A 117 -15.97 11.76 19.89
C GLU A 117 -15.88 12.78 21.03
N SER A 118 -17.05 13.27 21.49
CA SER A 118 -17.10 14.15 22.67
C SER A 118 -16.55 13.46 23.91
N LEU A 119 -16.85 12.17 24.12
CA LEU A 119 -16.35 11.42 25.27
C LEU A 119 -14.84 11.14 25.14
N PHE A 120 -14.33 10.78 23.96
CA PHE A 120 -12.89 10.60 23.74
C PHE A 120 -12.12 11.90 23.94
N ALA A 121 -12.66 13.06 23.52
CA ALA A 121 -12.06 14.35 23.77
C ALA A 121 -11.96 14.65 25.28
N ASP A 122 -13.04 14.42 26.03
CA ASP A 122 -13.05 14.63 27.49
C ASP A 122 -12.07 13.69 28.23
N ILE A 123 -11.93 12.43 27.79
CA ILE A 123 -10.92 11.50 28.31
C ILE A 123 -9.52 12.03 28.00
N GLY A 124 -9.32 12.57 26.78
CA GLY A 124 -8.08 13.22 26.38
C GLY A 124 -7.70 14.36 27.30
N ASP A 125 -8.65 15.19 27.73
CA ASP A 125 -8.41 16.26 28.70
C ASP A 125 -7.98 15.72 30.07
N VAL A 126 -8.61 14.64 30.56
CA VAL A 126 -8.20 13.97 31.81
C VAL A 126 -6.78 13.41 31.70
N PHE A 127 -6.41 12.83 30.55
CA PHE A 127 -5.06 12.34 30.26
C PHE A 127 -4.04 13.48 30.27
N VAL A 128 -4.33 14.59 29.60
CA VAL A 128 -3.46 15.77 29.55
C VAL A 128 -3.29 16.40 30.93
N ALA A 129 -4.35 16.40 31.76
CA ALA A 129 -4.29 16.85 33.15
C ALA A 129 -3.43 15.94 34.06
N GLY A 130 -3.01 14.76 33.57
CA GLY A 130 -2.12 13.84 34.27
C GLY A 130 -2.81 12.85 35.21
N ASP A 131 -4.14 12.78 35.23
CA ASP A 131 -4.88 11.74 35.98
C ASP A 131 -4.99 10.46 35.14
N LEU A 132 -3.84 9.77 35.01
CA LEU A 132 -3.75 8.57 34.15
C LEU A 132 -4.60 7.41 34.65
N VAL A 133 -4.91 7.34 35.97
CA VAL A 133 -5.75 6.28 36.53
C VAL A 133 -7.21 6.51 36.12
N ALA A 134 -7.69 7.73 36.23
CA ALA A 134 -9.05 8.08 35.79
C ALA A 134 -9.20 7.97 34.27
N ALA A 135 -8.20 8.46 33.52
CA ALA A 135 -8.17 8.33 32.05
C ALA A 135 -8.21 6.86 31.60
N ARG A 136 -7.39 5.99 32.21
CA ARG A 136 -7.38 4.55 31.94
C ARG A 136 -8.78 3.95 32.14
N THR A 137 -9.37 4.17 33.31
CA THR A 137 -10.69 3.62 33.63
C THR A 137 -11.76 4.08 32.63
N ALA A 138 -11.68 5.34 32.21
CA ALA A 138 -12.59 5.92 31.23
C ALA A 138 -12.39 5.32 29.82
N TYR A 139 -11.11 5.18 29.36
CA TYR A 139 -10.80 4.51 28.10
C TYR A 139 -11.28 3.05 28.09
N GLU A 140 -10.94 2.26 29.12
CA GLU A 140 -11.36 0.85 29.23
C GLU A 140 -12.88 0.73 29.17
N SER A 141 -13.61 1.63 29.84
CA SER A 141 -15.07 1.62 29.83
C SER A 141 -15.66 2.03 28.47
N LEU A 142 -15.09 3.06 27.81
CA LEU A 142 -15.63 3.56 26.54
C LEU A 142 -15.23 2.66 25.36
N LEU A 143 -14.05 2.05 25.37
CA LEU A 143 -13.60 1.14 24.32
C LEU A 143 -14.32 -0.23 24.33
N GLU A 144 -14.93 -0.63 25.45
CA GLU A 144 -15.57 -1.95 25.57
C GLU A 144 -16.59 -2.25 24.45
N PRO A 145 -17.50 -1.33 24.07
CA PRO A 145 -18.45 -1.57 22.97
C PRO A 145 -17.77 -1.76 21.60
N PHE A 146 -16.60 -1.16 21.40
CA PHE A 146 -15.84 -1.25 20.14
C PHE A 146 -15.02 -2.55 20.03
N LEU A 147 -14.64 -3.14 21.18
CA LEU A 147 -13.76 -4.32 21.23
C LEU A 147 -14.53 -5.64 21.28
N ARG A 148 -15.73 -5.66 21.85
CA ARG A 148 -16.49 -6.90 22.06
C ARG A 148 -17.46 -7.25 20.95
N GLY A 149 -17.74 -6.34 20.01
CA GLY A 149 -18.85 -6.50 19.08
C GLY A 149 -20.15 -6.84 19.85
N GLY A 150 -21.19 -6.03 19.77
CA GLY A 150 -22.46 -6.37 20.44
C GLY A 150 -22.96 -7.74 19.97
N ASP A 151 -23.68 -8.48 20.83
CA ASP A 151 -24.34 -9.75 20.50
C ASP A 151 -25.35 -9.63 19.33
N ASP A 152 -25.67 -8.41 18.91
CA ASP A 152 -26.52 -8.07 17.76
C ASP A 152 -25.68 -7.33 16.69
N ASP A 153 -25.44 -7.95 15.61
CA ASP A 153 -24.98 -7.66 14.24
C ASP A 153 -24.33 -6.29 13.86
N TRP A 154 -24.13 -5.31 14.77
CA TRP A 154 -23.55 -4.00 14.45
C TRP A 154 -22.45 -3.59 15.45
N PRO A 155 -21.19 -3.99 15.23
CA PRO A 155 -20.09 -3.46 16.02
C PRO A 155 -19.91 -1.96 15.74
N LEU A 156 -19.74 -1.16 16.81
CA LEU A 156 -19.25 0.20 16.65
C LEU A 156 -17.80 0.13 16.16
N GLU A 157 -17.51 0.84 15.08
CA GLU A 157 -16.18 0.74 14.45
C GLU A 157 -15.40 2.04 14.63
N LEU A 158 -14.21 1.95 15.20
CA LEU A 158 -13.35 3.12 15.48
C LEU A 158 -12.99 3.92 14.24
N TRP A 159 -12.97 3.30 13.05
CA TRP A 159 -12.67 4.00 11.80
C TRP A 159 -13.74 4.99 11.37
N GLN A 160 -14.96 4.89 11.91
CA GLN A 160 -16.06 5.83 11.65
C GLN A 160 -15.91 7.16 12.42
N LEU A 161 -14.97 7.25 13.37
CA LEU A 161 -14.68 8.48 14.08
C LEU A 161 -13.97 9.46 13.14
N GLU A 162 -14.57 10.60 12.85
CA GLU A 162 -14.10 11.58 11.87
C GLU A 162 -13.14 12.61 12.46
N SER A 163 -13.43 13.10 13.67
CA SER A 163 -12.69 14.17 14.33
C SER A 163 -11.68 13.66 15.37
N THR A 164 -11.76 12.38 15.76
CA THR A 164 -10.85 11.77 16.72
C THR A 164 -9.63 11.18 16.01
N ASP A 165 -8.43 11.62 16.38
CA ASP A 165 -7.19 10.92 15.99
C ASP A 165 -7.11 9.59 16.76
N VAL A 166 -7.66 8.53 16.15
CA VAL A 166 -7.76 7.21 16.79
C VAL A 166 -6.37 6.61 17.09
N PRO A 167 -5.32 6.72 16.24
CA PRO A 167 -3.97 6.33 16.61
C PRO A 167 -3.48 7.00 17.88
N GLU A 168 -3.62 8.33 17.99
CA GLU A 168 -3.21 9.06 19.18
C GLU A 168 -4.02 8.67 20.41
N MET A 169 -5.34 8.53 20.27
CA MET A 169 -6.25 8.09 21.34
C MET A 169 -5.83 6.71 21.88
N VAL A 170 -5.56 5.77 21.01
CA VAL A 170 -5.10 4.43 21.37
C VAL A 170 -3.73 4.47 22.04
N ALA A 171 -2.79 5.29 21.54
CA ALA A 171 -1.48 5.45 22.15
C ALA A 171 -1.59 6.03 23.57
N ARG A 172 -2.48 6.98 23.81
CA ARG A 172 -2.79 7.52 25.16
C ARG A 172 -3.36 6.45 26.09
N TYR A 173 -4.29 5.64 25.59
CA TYR A 173 -4.82 4.52 26.37
C TYR A 173 -3.72 3.54 26.80
N VAL A 174 -2.90 3.07 25.84
CA VAL A 174 -1.80 2.16 26.15
C VAL A 174 -0.79 2.79 27.11
N ARG A 175 -0.52 4.09 27.00
CA ARG A 175 0.32 4.80 27.96
C ARG A 175 -0.30 4.80 29.36
N CYS A 176 -1.59 5.02 29.50
CA CYS A 176 -2.28 4.88 30.78
C CYS A 176 -2.10 3.47 31.36
N VAL A 177 -2.28 2.43 30.55
CA VAL A 177 -2.04 1.04 30.97
C VAL A 177 -0.59 0.84 31.44
N TYR A 178 0.39 1.33 30.66
CA TYR A 178 1.81 1.22 30.98
C TYR A 178 2.16 1.87 32.32
N GLU A 179 1.77 3.14 32.52
CA GLU A 179 2.20 3.92 33.68
C GLU A 179 1.42 3.58 34.97
N THR A 180 0.17 3.10 34.85
CA THR A 180 -0.66 2.78 36.03
C THR A 180 -0.59 1.32 36.46
N THR A 181 0.06 0.45 35.67
CA THR A 181 0.22 -0.96 36.02
C THR A 181 1.53 -1.19 36.80
N PRO A 182 1.51 -1.97 37.91
CA PRO A 182 2.72 -2.38 38.61
C PRO A 182 3.76 -3.03 37.68
N ALA A 183 5.06 -2.81 37.96
CA ALA A 183 6.13 -3.23 37.05
C ALA A 183 6.14 -4.73 36.74
N ASP A 184 5.79 -5.58 37.70
CA ASP A 184 5.70 -7.03 37.56
C ASP A 184 4.54 -7.54 36.70
N GLN A 185 3.52 -6.71 36.47
CA GLN A 185 2.34 -7.03 35.64
C GLN A 185 2.28 -6.21 34.34
N ARG A 186 3.21 -5.26 34.19
CA ARG A 186 3.17 -4.26 33.12
C ARG A 186 3.26 -4.88 31.73
N VAL A 187 4.14 -5.87 31.56
CA VAL A 187 4.30 -6.56 30.25
C VAL A 187 2.99 -7.21 29.81
N ASP A 188 2.38 -7.98 30.70
CA ASP A 188 1.14 -8.70 30.38
C ASP A 188 -0.03 -7.73 30.12
N ALA A 189 -0.12 -6.64 30.89
CA ALA A 189 -1.18 -5.66 30.73
C ALA A 189 -1.03 -4.87 29.40
N VAL A 190 0.17 -4.44 29.06
CA VAL A 190 0.45 -3.74 27.81
C VAL A 190 0.25 -4.67 26.62
N LEU A 191 0.74 -5.91 26.69
CA LEU A 191 0.55 -6.90 25.63
C LEU A 191 -0.93 -7.17 25.36
N ARG A 192 -1.73 -7.30 26.43
CA ARG A 192 -3.18 -7.47 26.30
C ARG A 192 -3.81 -6.27 25.61
N ALA A 193 -3.46 -5.05 26.01
CA ALA A 193 -3.96 -3.84 25.39
C ALA A 193 -3.63 -3.77 23.89
N PHE A 194 -2.44 -4.20 23.48
CA PHE A 194 -2.05 -4.28 22.07
C PHE A 194 -2.83 -5.33 21.28
N LEU A 195 -3.13 -6.49 21.91
CA LEU A 195 -3.83 -7.58 21.23
C LEU A 195 -5.35 -7.38 21.15
N GLU A 196 -5.93 -6.65 22.09
CA GLU A 196 -7.37 -6.36 22.12
C GLU A 196 -7.77 -5.20 21.19
N LEU A 197 -6.81 -4.41 20.71
CA LEU A 197 -7.08 -3.28 19.83
C LEU A 197 -7.35 -3.76 18.38
N PRO A 198 -8.24 -3.07 17.63
CA PRO A 198 -8.58 -3.46 16.26
C PRO A 198 -7.36 -3.53 15.34
N GLU A 199 -7.36 -4.51 14.44
CA GLU A 199 -6.25 -4.92 13.55
C GLU A 199 -5.66 -3.81 12.67
N GLU A 200 -6.40 -2.75 12.39
CA GLU A 200 -6.02 -1.76 11.40
C GLU A 200 -4.90 -0.79 11.84
N ARG A 201 -4.40 -0.91 13.08
CA ARG A 201 -3.47 0.09 13.60
C ARG A 201 -2.29 -0.49 14.33
N ALA A 202 -1.22 -0.54 13.60
CA ALA A 202 0.09 -0.88 14.08
C ALA A 202 0.64 0.19 15.06
N LEU A 203 0.22 0.14 16.32
CA LEU A 203 0.76 0.99 17.38
C LEU A 203 2.20 0.57 17.74
N SER A 204 3.05 1.53 18.09
CA SER A 204 4.44 1.33 18.51
C SER A 204 4.68 1.89 19.93
N LEU A 205 5.71 1.41 20.62
CA LEU A 205 6.15 1.98 21.91
C LEU A 205 6.63 3.43 21.74
N ALA A 206 7.20 3.77 20.59
CA ALA A 206 7.61 5.13 20.29
C ALA A 206 6.39 6.07 20.21
N GLU A 207 5.30 5.65 19.56
CA GLU A 207 4.05 6.41 19.53
C GLU A 207 3.44 6.55 20.92
N VAL A 208 3.42 5.47 21.71
CA VAL A 208 2.99 5.53 23.12
C VAL A 208 3.83 6.52 23.91
N SER A 209 5.15 6.52 23.74
CA SER A 209 6.06 7.45 24.41
C SER A 209 5.81 8.90 23.97
N ALA A 210 5.52 9.12 22.68
CA ALA A 210 5.32 10.46 22.11
C ALA A 210 4.03 11.16 22.57
N THR A 211 3.10 10.46 23.22
CA THR A 211 1.85 11.07 23.71
C THR A 211 2.04 12.08 24.86
N ARG A 212 3.21 12.12 25.48
CA ARG A 212 3.60 13.10 26.52
C ARG A 212 5.05 13.53 26.32
N VAL A 213 5.40 14.67 26.89
CA VAL A 213 6.78 15.20 26.89
C VAL A 213 7.74 14.28 27.64
N ASP A 214 7.27 13.69 28.75
CA ASP A 214 8.07 12.79 29.56
C ASP A 214 8.17 11.42 28.91
N ALA A 215 9.36 10.85 28.85
CA ALA A 215 9.58 9.49 28.38
C ALA A 215 8.81 8.46 29.25
N LEU A 216 8.57 7.28 28.69
CA LEU A 216 7.99 6.17 29.47
C LEU A 216 8.91 5.83 30.66
N PRO A 217 8.39 5.77 31.90
CA PRO A 217 9.20 5.45 33.07
C PRO A 217 9.71 4.01 33.00
N ASP A 218 10.94 3.79 33.48
CA ASP A 218 11.59 2.47 33.59
C ASP A 218 11.62 1.66 32.28
N LEU A 219 11.65 2.34 31.11
CA LEU A 219 11.57 1.68 29.79
C LEU A 219 12.69 0.66 29.60
N ASP A 220 13.93 0.98 29.99
CA ASP A 220 15.07 0.05 29.85
C ASP A 220 14.88 -1.23 30.66
N ALA A 221 14.22 -1.16 31.83
CA ALA A 221 13.91 -2.31 32.64
C ALA A 221 12.70 -3.11 32.06
N PHE A 222 11.80 -2.45 31.37
CA PHE A 222 10.63 -3.06 30.74
C PHE A 222 10.98 -3.85 29.45
N LEU A 223 11.86 -3.31 28.61
CA LEU A 223 12.14 -3.85 27.26
C LEU A 223 12.55 -5.33 27.24
N PRO A 224 13.41 -5.86 28.12
CA PRO A 224 13.74 -7.29 28.12
C PRO A 224 12.52 -8.19 28.33
N GLY A 225 11.67 -7.84 29.29
CA GLY A 225 10.41 -8.55 29.56
C GLY A 225 9.44 -8.43 28.40
N TRP A 226 9.36 -7.26 27.78
CA TRP A 226 8.51 -7.01 26.61
C TRP A 226 8.91 -7.86 25.41
N ILE A 227 10.20 -7.95 25.08
CA ILE A 227 10.71 -8.84 24.02
C ILE A 227 10.32 -10.31 24.30
N VAL A 228 10.47 -10.77 25.53
CA VAL A 228 10.08 -12.14 25.91
C VAL A 228 8.55 -12.33 25.77
N GLY A 229 7.77 -11.35 26.24
CA GLY A 229 6.32 -11.35 26.10
C GLY A 229 5.87 -11.46 24.64
N LEU A 230 6.43 -10.63 23.76
CA LEU A 230 6.15 -10.65 22.32
C LEU A 230 6.51 -12.00 21.67
N LEU A 231 7.65 -12.60 22.03
CA LEU A 231 8.10 -13.90 21.50
C LEU A 231 7.22 -15.07 21.94
N THR A 232 6.53 -14.94 23.07
CA THR A 232 5.69 -16.00 23.64
C THR A 232 4.20 -15.81 23.37
N ALA A 233 3.81 -14.61 22.97
CA ALA A 233 2.42 -14.26 22.70
C ALA A 233 1.87 -15.04 21.50
N SER A 234 0.64 -15.52 21.65
CA SER A 234 -0.18 -16.03 20.56
C SER A 234 -1.33 -15.04 20.33
N GLY A 235 -1.69 -14.79 19.08
CA GLY A 235 -2.85 -13.95 18.77
C GLY A 235 -2.53 -12.63 18.09
N PHE A 236 -1.29 -12.41 17.63
CA PHE A 236 -1.03 -11.29 16.74
C PHE A 236 -1.82 -11.46 15.42
N PRO A 237 -2.49 -10.40 14.94
CA PRO A 237 -3.26 -10.44 13.69
C PRO A 237 -2.35 -10.81 12.51
N SER A 238 -1.11 -10.32 12.50
CA SER A 238 -0.15 -10.63 11.46
C SER A 238 1.28 -10.83 12.00
N VAL A 239 2.06 -11.66 11.29
CA VAL A 239 3.51 -11.80 11.53
C VAL A 239 4.24 -10.46 11.33
N ARG A 240 3.71 -9.59 10.48
CA ARG A 240 4.27 -8.27 10.22
C ARG A 240 4.24 -7.39 11.47
N ASP A 241 3.15 -7.40 12.22
CA ASP A 241 3.00 -6.59 13.44
C ASP A 241 3.89 -7.10 14.55
N GLU A 242 3.95 -8.43 14.74
CA GLU A 242 4.89 -9.06 15.66
C GLU A 242 6.34 -8.67 15.36
N VAL A 243 6.77 -8.79 14.08
CA VAL A 243 8.13 -8.43 13.64
C VAL A 243 8.40 -6.95 13.91
N ARG A 244 7.46 -6.07 13.63
CA ARG A 244 7.61 -4.63 13.84
C ARG A 244 7.82 -4.29 15.32
N LEU A 245 7.00 -4.82 16.20
CA LEU A 245 7.11 -4.58 17.65
C LEU A 245 8.40 -5.18 18.23
N LEU A 246 8.76 -6.39 17.82
CA LEU A 246 10.01 -7.03 18.23
C LEU A 246 11.24 -6.24 17.74
N ALA A 247 11.22 -5.78 16.50
CA ALA A 247 12.31 -4.99 15.94
C ALA A 247 12.46 -3.66 16.66
N GLU A 248 11.36 -2.96 16.95
CA GLU A 248 11.36 -1.73 17.71
C GLU A 248 11.94 -1.94 19.12
N ALA A 249 11.42 -2.94 19.84
CA ALA A 249 11.86 -3.24 21.20
C ALA A 249 13.35 -3.61 21.25
N ALA A 250 13.82 -4.42 20.30
CA ALA A 250 15.24 -4.79 20.20
C ALA A 250 16.13 -3.59 19.86
N ALA A 251 15.71 -2.76 18.91
CA ALA A 251 16.43 -1.55 18.54
C ALA A 251 16.56 -0.57 19.74
N MET A 252 15.50 -0.41 20.52
CA MET A 252 15.51 0.41 21.74
C MET A 252 16.37 -0.20 22.86
N HIS A 253 16.37 -1.53 23.01
CA HIS A 253 17.07 -2.21 24.10
C HIS A 253 18.58 -2.33 23.88
N GLY A 254 19.02 -2.70 22.68
CA GLY A 254 20.42 -2.99 22.39
C GLY A 254 20.83 -2.73 20.94
N GLY A 255 20.04 -1.97 20.20
CA GLY A 255 20.38 -1.58 18.82
C GLY A 255 20.58 -2.76 17.89
N ALA A 256 21.59 -2.65 17.03
CA ALA A 256 21.89 -3.66 16.02
C ALA A 256 22.27 -5.02 16.61
N ASP A 257 22.91 -5.06 17.78
CA ASP A 257 23.32 -6.31 18.43
C ASP A 257 22.10 -7.12 18.89
N ALA A 258 21.12 -6.47 19.52
CA ALA A 258 19.89 -7.12 19.94
C ALA A 258 19.05 -7.60 18.73
N LEU A 259 19.03 -6.85 17.64
CA LEU A 259 18.40 -7.28 16.39
C LEU A 259 19.12 -8.52 15.81
N ALA A 260 20.46 -8.55 15.84
CA ALA A 260 21.24 -9.70 15.38
C ALA A 260 20.92 -10.97 16.18
N ASP A 261 20.84 -10.84 17.51
CA ASP A 261 20.51 -11.95 18.39
C ASP A 261 19.10 -12.51 18.11
N LEU A 262 18.12 -11.63 17.88
CA LEU A 262 16.76 -12.04 17.53
C LEU A 262 16.69 -12.65 16.12
N ALA A 263 17.41 -12.10 15.13
CA ALA A 263 17.46 -12.62 13.78
C ALA A 263 18.03 -14.05 13.69
N ARG A 264 18.90 -14.42 14.65
CA ARG A 264 19.48 -15.78 14.74
C ARG A 264 18.61 -16.76 15.52
N ARG A 265 17.60 -16.30 16.26
CA ARG A 265 16.66 -17.18 16.97
C ARG A 265 15.67 -17.79 15.99
N PRO A 266 15.52 -19.12 15.95
CA PRO A 266 14.51 -19.77 15.12
C PRO A 266 13.09 -19.31 15.51
N GLY A 267 12.28 -18.99 14.50
CA GLY A 267 10.91 -18.56 14.69
C GLY A 267 10.35 -17.85 13.46
N ARG A 268 9.04 -17.63 13.42
CA ARG A 268 8.37 -16.97 12.29
C ARG A 268 8.83 -15.51 12.07
N HIS A 269 9.36 -14.86 13.12
CA HIS A 269 9.89 -13.51 13.10
C HIS A 269 11.30 -13.41 12.52
N GLN A 270 12.05 -14.51 12.47
CA GLN A 270 13.48 -14.56 12.16
C GLN A 270 13.86 -13.78 10.88
N GLY A 271 13.20 -14.08 9.77
CA GLY A 271 13.50 -13.44 8.49
C GLY A 271 13.14 -11.96 8.45
N GLY A 272 12.02 -11.58 9.07
CA GLY A 272 11.60 -10.19 9.16
C GLY A 272 12.55 -9.33 9.99
N ILE A 273 12.94 -9.81 11.18
CA ILE A 273 13.94 -9.14 12.05
C ILE A 273 15.30 -9.07 11.34
N GLY A 274 15.71 -10.12 10.63
CA GLY A 274 16.97 -10.10 9.89
C GLY A 274 17.03 -9.00 8.83
N VAL A 275 15.94 -8.73 8.12
CA VAL A 275 15.87 -7.60 7.19
C VAL A 275 15.98 -6.26 7.93
N VAL A 276 15.29 -6.08 9.06
CA VAL A 276 15.39 -4.86 9.87
C VAL A 276 16.81 -4.68 10.43
N TRP A 277 17.48 -5.74 10.82
CA TRP A 277 18.88 -5.71 11.26
C TRP A 277 19.82 -5.18 10.17
N ILE A 278 19.70 -5.69 8.93
CA ILE A 278 20.47 -5.19 7.78
C ILE A 278 20.19 -3.70 7.56
N ASP A 279 18.93 -3.30 7.58
CA ASP A 279 18.52 -1.91 7.36
C ASP A 279 19.07 -0.99 8.48
N ALA A 280 19.06 -1.43 9.75
CA ALA A 280 19.64 -0.69 10.88
C ALA A 280 21.16 -0.51 10.77
N LEU A 281 21.89 -1.56 10.40
CA LEU A 281 23.34 -1.47 10.15
C LEU A 281 23.66 -0.53 8.99
N THR A 282 22.87 -0.58 7.92
CA THR A 282 23.02 0.30 6.76
C THR A 282 22.79 1.76 7.14
N ALA A 283 21.74 2.05 7.89
CA ALA A 283 21.42 3.39 8.38
C ALA A 283 22.50 3.93 9.35
N GLY A 284 23.10 3.04 10.14
CA GLY A 284 24.23 3.36 11.03
C GLY A 284 25.59 3.52 10.32
N GLY A 285 25.64 3.35 8.99
CA GLY A 285 26.88 3.43 8.20
C GLY A 285 27.81 2.23 8.36
N CYS A 286 27.38 1.16 9.03
CA CYS A 286 28.15 -0.07 9.24
C CYS A 286 28.02 -0.99 8.01
N LEU A 287 28.43 -0.53 6.82
CA LEU A 287 28.15 -1.19 5.54
C LEU A 287 28.78 -2.59 5.43
N SER A 288 29.97 -2.80 5.99
CA SER A 288 30.62 -4.13 6.02
C SER A 288 29.81 -5.13 6.82
N ASP A 289 29.28 -4.71 7.99
CA ASP A 289 28.48 -5.58 8.85
C ASP A 289 27.10 -5.82 8.27
N ALA A 290 26.50 -4.80 7.61
CA ALA A 290 25.25 -4.93 6.88
C ALA A 290 25.36 -5.95 5.73
N ARG A 291 26.48 -5.94 5.01
CA ARG A 291 26.79 -6.92 3.98
C ARG A 291 26.89 -8.34 4.56
N ALA A 292 27.68 -8.51 5.62
CA ALA A 292 27.82 -9.81 6.29
C ALA A 292 26.48 -10.34 6.83
N ALA A 293 25.66 -9.45 7.43
CA ALA A 293 24.33 -9.78 7.90
C ALA A 293 23.39 -10.22 6.75
N ALA A 294 23.45 -9.55 5.59
CA ALA A 294 22.68 -9.92 4.42
C ALA A 294 23.11 -11.29 3.86
N GLU A 295 24.40 -11.55 3.75
CA GLU A 295 24.94 -12.85 3.34
C GLU A 295 24.50 -13.96 4.32
N GLU A 296 24.60 -13.72 5.64
CA GLU A 296 24.14 -14.64 6.69
C GLU A 296 22.65 -14.97 6.54
N LEU A 297 21.79 -13.93 6.42
CA LEU A 297 20.33 -14.12 6.36
C LEU A 297 19.87 -14.89 5.13
N ILE A 298 20.54 -14.71 3.99
CA ILE A 298 20.23 -15.42 2.75
C ILE A 298 20.42 -16.93 2.91
N ASP A 299 21.41 -17.37 3.70
CA ASP A 299 21.78 -18.77 3.87
C ASP A 299 21.18 -19.39 5.16
N LEU A 300 20.55 -18.57 6.00
CA LEU A 300 20.03 -19.00 7.30
C LEU A 300 18.85 -19.97 7.13
N PRO A 301 18.90 -21.16 7.76
CA PRO A 301 17.81 -22.13 7.71
C PRO A 301 16.51 -21.59 8.34
N GLY A 302 15.37 -21.95 7.76
CA GLY A 302 14.05 -21.56 8.28
C GLY A 302 13.57 -20.18 7.83
N VAL A 303 14.42 -19.37 7.22
CA VAL A 303 14.00 -18.08 6.66
C VAL A 303 13.19 -18.29 5.38
N GLU A 304 12.03 -17.65 5.29
CA GLU A 304 11.14 -17.73 4.12
C GLU A 304 11.79 -17.14 2.86
N ALA A 305 11.38 -17.66 1.69
CA ALA A 305 11.90 -17.22 0.39
C ALA A 305 11.78 -15.69 0.18
N VAL A 306 10.66 -15.10 0.60
CA VAL A 306 10.42 -13.65 0.48
C VAL A 306 11.44 -12.84 1.27
N GLN A 307 11.81 -13.27 2.47
CA GLN A 307 12.77 -12.56 3.32
C GLN A 307 14.21 -12.76 2.83
N ARG A 308 14.56 -13.98 2.39
CA ARG A 308 15.85 -14.23 1.72
C ARG A 308 16.04 -13.38 0.48
N ALA A 309 14.98 -13.24 -0.32
CA ALA A 309 15.02 -12.37 -1.50
C ALA A 309 15.18 -10.89 -1.12
N LYS A 310 14.53 -10.42 -0.06
CA LYS A 310 14.74 -9.06 0.47
C LYS A 310 16.19 -8.85 0.93
N ALA A 311 16.79 -9.82 1.63
CA ALA A 311 18.19 -9.75 2.03
C ALA A 311 19.13 -9.68 0.80
N ALA A 312 18.87 -10.49 -0.23
CA ALA A 312 19.63 -10.43 -1.48
C ALA A 312 19.47 -9.09 -2.23
N ASP A 313 18.27 -8.45 -2.15
CA ASP A 313 18.06 -7.10 -2.68
C ASP A 313 18.91 -6.06 -1.94
N ARG A 314 19.02 -6.12 -0.58
CA ARG A 314 19.89 -5.25 0.23
C ARG A 314 21.37 -5.49 -0.11
N LEU A 315 21.76 -6.76 -0.20
CA LEU A 315 23.12 -7.13 -0.58
C LEU A 315 23.51 -6.53 -1.93
N ALA A 316 22.63 -6.64 -2.93
CA ALA A 316 22.88 -6.06 -4.24
C ALA A 316 23.05 -4.54 -4.20
N HIS A 317 22.25 -3.86 -3.36
CA HIS A 317 22.35 -2.42 -3.16
C HIS A 317 23.70 -2.03 -2.52
N LEU A 318 24.12 -2.73 -1.46
CA LEU A 318 25.40 -2.49 -0.79
C LEU A 318 26.58 -2.70 -1.74
N LEU A 319 26.58 -3.82 -2.49
CA LEU A 319 27.63 -4.13 -3.48
C LEU A 319 27.68 -3.10 -4.61
N GLY A 320 26.53 -2.60 -5.05
CA GLY A 320 26.45 -1.51 -6.02
C GLY A 320 27.08 -0.21 -5.52
N HIS A 321 26.87 0.13 -4.24
CA HIS A 321 27.52 1.27 -3.60
C HIS A 321 29.04 1.10 -3.47
N GLU A 322 29.52 -0.12 -3.26
CA GLU A 322 30.95 -0.46 -3.23
C GLU A 322 31.59 -0.48 -4.64
N GLY A 323 30.78 -0.40 -5.70
CA GLY A 323 31.22 -0.47 -7.09
C GLY A 323 31.44 -1.89 -7.61
N ASP A 324 31.13 -2.92 -6.82
CA ASP A 324 31.18 -4.32 -7.27
C ASP A 324 29.93 -4.70 -8.06
N THR A 325 29.86 -4.22 -9.29
CA THR A 325 28.73 -4.45 -10.18
C THR A 325 28.50 -5.92 -10.51
N SER A 326 29.56 -6.75 -10.58
CA SER A 326 29.46 -8.18 -10.88
C SER A 326 28.77 -8.93 -9.72
N ALA A 327 29.20 -8.68 -8.50
CA ALA A 327 28.58 -9.26 -7.31
C ALA A 327 27.14 -8.72 -7.11
N ALA A 328 26.88 -7.44 -7.41
CA ALA A 328 25.53 -6.87 -7.37
C ALA A 328 24.57 -7.56 -8.35
N VAL A 329 24.99 -7.86 -9.59
CA VAL A 329 24.21 -8.66 -10.55
C VAL A 329 23.91 -10.05 -9.99
N THR A 330 24.92 -10.70 -9.39
CA THR A 330 24.76 -12.03 -8.79
C THR A 330 23.72 -12.01 -7.65
N ALA A 331 23.79 -11.02 -6.78
CA ALA A 331 22.84 -10.85 -5.68
C ALA A 331 21.40 -10.53 -6.20
N ARG A 332 21.25 -9.69 -7.24
CA ARG A 332 19.95 -9.44 -7.89
C ARG A 332 19.36 -10.69 -8.52
N ARG A 333 20.20 -11.49 -9.22
CA ARG A 333 19.76 -12.79 -9.76
C ARG A 333 19.26 -13.71 -8.64
N ARG A 334 19.98 -13.78 -7.52
CA ARG A 334 19.57 -14.58 -6.37
C ARG A 334 18.24 -14.10 -5.81
N ALA A 335 18.02 -12.80 -5.67
CA ALA A 335 16.74 -12.23 -5.23
C ALA A 335 15.59 -12.61 -6.19
N TRP A 336 15.83 -12.47 -7.49
CA TRP A 336 14.87 -12.82 -8.54
C TRP A 336 14.52 -14.32 -8.51
N THR A 337 15.51 -15.20 -8.53
CA THR A 337 15.28 -16.66 -8.56
C THR A 337 14.64 -17.19 -7.27
N THR A 338 14.92 -16.54 -6.14
CA THR A 338 14.36 -16.94 -4.83
C THR A 338 12.88 -16.56 -4.70
N HIS A 339 12.49 -15.37 -5.14
CA HIS A 339 11.11 -14.89 -5.07
C HIS A 339 10.83 -13.92 -6.23
N PRO A 340 10.40 -14.43 -7.40
CA PRO A 340 10.18 -13.64 -8.59
C PRO A 340 9.05 -12.62 -8.38
N THR A 341 9.34 -11.35 -8.69
CA THR A 341 8.35 -10.25 -8.74
C THR A 341 8.74 -9.28 -9.85
N ARG A 342 7.77 -8.52 -10.39
CA ARG A 342 8.07 -7.49 -11.41
C ARG A 342 9.12 -6.50 -10.92
N ALA A 343 9.01 -6.01 -9.69
CA ALA A 343 9.98 -5.08 -9.12
C ALA A 343 11.42 -5.67 -9.13
N ARG A 344 11.58 -6.96 -8.83
CA ARG A 344 12.88 -7.63 -8.90
C ARG A 344 13.36 -7.86 -10.32
N LEU A 345 12.47 -8.14 -11.25
CA LEU A 345 12.84 -8.23 -12.68
C LEU A 345 13.39 -6.88 -13.19
N LEU A 346 12.72 -5.78 -12.87
CA LEU A 346 13.16 -4.44 -13.23
C LEU A 346 14.47 -4.07 -12.54
N ALA A 347 14.63 -4.37 -11.25
CA ALA A 347 15.86 -4.12 -10.52
C ALA A 347 17.04 -4.95 -11.06
N LEU A 348 16.80 -6.21 -11.44
CA LEU A 348 17.80 -7.05 -12.11
C LEU A 348 18.18 -6.44 -13.47
N ALA A 349 17.20 -6.04 -14.28
CA ALA A 349 17.43 -5.44 -15.59
C ALA A 349 18.26 -4.15 -15.46
N ALA A 350 17.91 -3.26 -14.51
CA ALA A 350 18.66 -2.03 -14.25
C ALA A 350 20.13 -2.30 -13.88
N THR A 351 20.34 -3.23 -12.94
CA THR A 351 21.70 -3.59 -12.50
C THR A 351 22.50 -4.21 -13.65
N CYS A 352 21.88 -5.09 -14.43
CA CYS A 352 22.52 -5.72 -15.60
C CYS A 352 22.80 -4.72 -16.73
N GLN A 353 21.95 -3.72 -16.93
CA GLN A 353 22.15 -2.64 -17.90
C GLN A 353 23.37 -1.81 -17.51
N GLY A 354 23.50 -1.40 -16.25
CA GLY A 354 24.67 -0.72 -15.73
C GLY A 354 25.97 -1.53 -15.84
N ALA A 355 25.88 -2.86 -15.74
CA ALA A 355 27.01 -3.77 -15.91
C ALA A 355 27.27 -4.18 -17.36
N GLY A 356 26.44 -3.80 -18.33
CA GLY A 356 26.57 -4.18 -19.74
C GLY A 356 26.28 -5.66 -20.05
N VAL A 357 25.57 -6.37 -19.15
CA VAL A 357 25.29 -7.81 -19.24
C VAL A 357 23.79 -8.14 -19.37
N LEU A 358 22.96 -7.16 -19.68
CA LEU A 358 21.48 -7.29 -19.68
C LEU A 358 21.00 -8.44 -20.57
N VAL A 359 21.38 -8.44 -21.84
CA VAL A 359 20.86 -9.39 -22.83
C VAL A 359 21.21 -10.83 -22.47
N GLN A 360 22.46 -11.07 -22.12
CA GLN A 360 22.93 -12.42 -21.77
C GLN A 360 22.32 -12.94 -20.46
N THR A 361 22.12 -12.05 -19.48
CA THR A 361 21.53 -12.45 -18.19
C THR A 361 20.05 -12.78 -18.36
N LEU A 362 19.27 -11.92 -19.05
CA LEU A 362 17.85 -12.17 -19.28
C LEU A 362 17.63 -13.42 -20.14
N ALA A 363 18.48 -13.68 -21.13
CA ALA A 363 18.43 -14.92 -21.91
C ALA A 363 18.64 -16.17 -21.04
N ALA A 364 19.64 -16.13 -20.15
CA ALA A 364 19.89 -17.25 -19.23
C ALA A 364 18.73 -17.48 -18.24
N GLU A 365 18.10 -16.41 -17.73
CA GLU A 365 16.93 -16.53 -16.85
C GLU A 365 15.72 -17.08 -17.62
N ALA A 366 15.52 -16.68 -18.89
CA ALA A 366 14.45 -17.19 -19.74
C ALA A 366 14.67 -18.69 -20.05
N ASP A 367 15.88 -19.12 -20.38
CA ASP A 367 16.22 -20.52 -20.59
C ASP A 367 15.92 -21.37 -19.33
N ALA A 368 16.28 -20.86 -18.14
CA ALA A 368 15.98 -21.53 -16.88
C ALA A 368 14.46 -21.64 -16.63
N LEU A 369 13.71 -20.59 -16.96
CA LEU A 369 12.26 -20.57 -16.84
C LEU A 369 11.58 -21.56 -17.79
N GLU A 370 11.97 -21.60 -19.07
CA GLU A 370 11.47 -22.54 -20.07
C GLU A 370 11.76 -24.00 -19.66
N LEU A 371 12.94 -24.28 -19.13
CA LEU A 371 13.28 -25.60 -18.60
C LEU A 371 12.39 -25.99 -17.40
N ALA A 372 12.13 -25.06 -16.49
CA ALA A 372 11.29 -25.30 -15.34
C ALA A 372 9.83 -25.62 -15.73
N TRP A 373 9.29 -25.00 -16.78
CA TRP A 373 7.94 -25.30 -17.26
C TRP A 373 7.83 -26.66 -17.92
N THR A 374 8.77 -26.95 -18.81
CA THR A 374 8.79 -28.26 -19.48
C THR A 374 8.90 -29.42 -18.49
N SER A 375 9.59 -29.21 -17.37
CA SER A 375 9.76 -30.22 -16.33
C SER A 375 8.56 -30.33 -15.37
N SER A 376 7.79 -29.25 -15.19
CA SER A 376 6.68 -29.22 -14.20
C SER A 376 5.30 -29.59 -14.78
N GLY A 377 5.20 -29.78 -16.10
CA GLY A 377 3.93 -30.07 -16.78
C GLY A 377 2.91 -28.91 -16.74
N ARG A 378 3.35 -27.70 -16.42
CA ARG A 378 2.49 -26.50 -16.41
C ARG A 378 2.19 -26.05 -17.82
N THR A 379 0.98 -25.51 -18.03
CA THR A 379 0.43 -25.12 -19.33
C THR A 379 0.96 -23.78 -19.87
N GLY A 380 2.18 -23.37 -19.48
CA GLY A 380 2.83 -22.16 -20.00
C GLY A 380 3.16 -21.11 -18.92
N PRO A 381 3.80 -20.02 -19.34
CA PRO A 381 4.21 -18.93 -18.47
C PRO A 381 3.02 -18.07 -18.03
N ASP A 382 3.10 -17.62 -16.80
CA ASP A 382 2.26 -16.54 -16.30
C ASP A 382 2.70 -15.18 -16.90
N ARG A 383 2.01 -14.11 -16.53
CA ARG A 383 2.29 -12.75 -16.99
C ARG A 383 3.76 -12.36 -16.74
N LEU A 384 4.27 -12.61 -15.53
CA LEU A 384 5.65 -12.26 -15.15
C LEU A 384 6.67 -13.05 -15.98
N GLY A 385 6.39 -14.34 -16.23
CA GLY A 385 7.21 -15.15 -17.11
C GLY A 385 7.21 -14.62 -18.55
N CYS A 386 6.06 -14.17 -19.05
CA CYS A 386 5.97 -13.53 -20.37
C CYS A 386 6.75 -12.21 -20.42
N GLU A 387 6.73 -11.39 -19.35
CA GLU A 387 7.54 -10.17 -19.26
C GLU A 387 9.04 -10.49 -19.43
N LEU A 388 9.53 -11.51 -18.72
CA LEU A 388 10.92 -11.97 -18.87
C LEU A 388 11.21 -12.49 -20.29
N LEU A 389 10.33 -13.31 -20.87
CA LEU A 389 10.50 -13.84 -22.22
C LEU A 389 10.59 -12.73 -23.27
N LEU A 390 9.71 -11.73 -23.19
CA LEU A 390 9.70 -10.59 -24.11
C LEU A 390 10.99 -9.77 -23.97
N LEU A 391 11.44 -9.51 -22.74
CA LEU A 391 12.71 -8.82 -22.47
C LEU A 391 13.93 -9.61 -22.98
N ALA A 392 13.87 -10.94 -22.93
CA ALA A 392 14.91 -11.84 -23.44
C ALA A 392 14.84 -12.07 -24.96
N GLY A 393 13.82 -11.53 -25.65
CA GLY A 393 13.60 -11.73 -27.08
C GLY A 393 13.03 -13.10 -27.45
N ARG A 394 12.46 -13.83 -26.49
CA ARG A 394 11.79 -15.15 -26.68
C ARG A 394 10.33 -14.97 -27.08
N LEU A 395 10.11 -14.29 -28.21
CA LEU A 395 8.77 -13.88 -28.64
C LEU A 395 7.86 -15.06 -28.94
N ASP A 396 8.37 -16.13 -29.57
CA ASP A 396 7.58 -17.31 -29.94
C ASP A 396 7.00 -18.00 -28.69
N ALA A 397 7.76 -18.11 -27.60
CA ALA A 397 7.29 -18.68 -26.35
C ALA A 397 6.19 -17.82 -25.69
N ALA A 398 6.35 -16.49 -25.75
CA ALA A 398 5.34 -15.56 -25.25
C ALA A 398 4.05 -15.60 -26.09
N ILE A 399 4.16 -15.74 -27.41
CA ILE A 399 3.03 -15.91 -28.33
C ILE A 399 2.29 -17.22 -28.02
N ALA A 400 3.01 -18.32 -27.85
CA ALA A 400 2.40 -19.60 -27.50
C ALA A 400 1.59 -19.48 -26.20
N ALA A 401 2.16 -18.85 -25.15
CA ALA A 401 1.45 -18.61 -23.90
C ALA A 401 0.19 -17.75 -24.07
N LEU A 402 0.23 -16.74 -24.93
CA LEU A 402 -0.92 -15.88 -25.21
C LEU A 402 -2.03 -16.63 -25.96
N THR A 403 -1.66 -17.45 -26.95
CA THR A 403 -2.63 -18.20 -27.79
C THR A 403 -3.28 -19.36 -27.05
N ASP A 404 -2.57 -19.97 -26.10
CA ASP A 404 -3.09 -21.05 -25.25
C ASP A 404 -3.94 -20.51 -24.08
N ALA A 405 -3.81 -19.22 -23.75
CA ALA A 405 -4.56 -18.61 -22.66
C ALA A 405 -6.04 -18.39 -23.03
N SER A 406 -6.90 -18.42 -21.99
CA SER A 406 -8.33 -18.07 -22.17
C SER A 406 -8.49 -16.65 -22.74
N PRO A 407 -9.44 -16.38 -23.64
CA PRO A 407 -9.72 -15.02 -24.08
C PRO A 407 -10.31 -14.12 -22.97
N LEU A 408 -10.77 -14.70 -21.86
CA LEU A 408 -11.26 -14.00 -20.66
C LEU A 408 -10.23 -14.10 -19.53
N GLY A 409 -10.48 -13.40 -18.40
CA GLY A 409 -9.61 -13.47 -17.22
C GLY A 409 -8.39 -12.53 -17.26
N TRP A 410 -8.39 -11.50 -18.09
CA TRP A 410 -7.27 -10.55 -18.20
C TRP A 410 -7.08 -9.67 -16.95
N HIS A 411 -8.04 -9.64 -16.06
CA HIS A 411 -7.93 -9.00 -14.75
C HIS A 411 -7.09 -9.83 -13.76
N HIS A 412 -6.91 -11.13 -14.02
CA HIS A 412 -6.04 -11.94 -13.19
C HIS A 412 -4.57 -11.54 -13.39
N ALA A 413 -3.86 -11.34 -12.29
CA ALA A 413 -2.46 -10.92 -12.27
C ALA A 413 -1.53 -11.85 -13.09
N VAL A 414 -1.93 -13.11 -13.26
CA VAL A 414 -1.14 -14.12 -13.98
C VAL A 414 -1.40 -14.19 -15.50
N HIS A 415 -2.43 -13.47 -16.02
CA HIS A 415 -2.81 -13.60 -17.41
C HIS A 415 -1.84 -12.89 -18.36
N PRO A 416 -1.31 -13.56 -19.43
CA PRO A 416 -0.31 -12.97 -20.33
C PRO A 416 -0.83 -11.84 -21.23
N GLY A 417 -2.13 -11.84 -21.53
CA GLY A 417 -2.76 -10.97 -22.52
C GLY A 417 -2.46 -9.47 -22.37
N PRO A 418 -2.55 -8.88 -21.16
CA PRO A 418 -2.29 -7.45 -20.95
C PRO A 418 -0.88 -7.00 -21.31
N VAL A 419 0.09 -7.89 -21.39
CA VAL A 419 1.49 -7.56 -21.72
C VAL A 419 1.85 -8.00 -23.13
N VAL A 420 1.54 -9.27 -23.48
CA VAL A 420 1.99 -9.84 -24.76
C VAL A 420 1.26 -9.22 -25.93
N LEU A 421 -0.05 -8.97 -25.85
CA LEU A 421 -0.80 -8.43 -27.00
C LEU A 421 -0.38 -6.99 -27.39
N PRO A 422 -0.28 -6.01 -26.46
CA PRO A 422 0.24 -4.69 -26.81
C PRO A 422 1.70 -4.73 -27.32
N PHE A 423 2.52 -5.62 -26.77
CA PHE A 423 3.89 -5.82 -27.28
C PHE A 423 3.89 -6.34 -28.73
N LEU A 424 3.02 -7.28 -29.08
CA LEU A 424 2.92 -7.81 -30.46
C LEU A 424 2.57 -6.73 -31.47
N TRP A 425 1.62 -5.84 -31.15
CA TRP A 425 1.31 -4.71 -32.02
C TRP A 425 2.50 -3.75 -32.14
N ALA A 426 3.20 -3.47 -31.03
CA ALA A 426 4.38 -2.62 -31.06
C ALA A 426 5.52 -3.25 -31.88
N ALA A 427 5.76 -4.56 -31.71
CA ALA A 427 6.74 -5.31 -32.48
C ALA A 427 6.39 -5.34 -33.98
N ALA A 428 5.12 -5.55 -34.34
CA ALA A 428 4.65 -5.52 -35.72
C ALA A 428 4.86 -4.14 -36.36
N THR A 429 4.58 -3.05 -35.62
CA THR A 429 4.81 -1.69 -36.14
C THR A 429 6.30 -1.30 -36.13
N GLY A 430 7.16 -2.05 -35.44
CA GLY A 430 8.60 -1.81 -35.32
C GLY A 430 9.00 -0.68 -34.39
N THR A 431 8.04 -0.10 -33.67
CA THR A 431 8.28 1.00 -32.72
C THR A 431 7.32 0.91 -31.53
N ALA A 432 7.81 1.18 -30.34
CA ALA A 432 6.98 1.32 -29.15
C ALA A 432 6.06 2.54 -29.34
N PRO A 433 4.73 2.38 -29.16
CA PRO A 433 3.79 3.49 -29.26
C PRO A 433 3.89 4.40 -28.01
N LEU A 434 3.62 5.69 -28.20
CA LEU A 434 3.53 6.64 -27.10
C LEU A 434 2.13 6.62 -26.47
N ALA A 435 2.01 6.98 -25.20
CA ALA A 435 0.73 7.00 -24.49
C ALA A 435 -0.36 7.85 -25.18
N GLY A 436 0.02 8.87 -25.98
CA GLY A 436 -0.90 9.70 -26.78
C GLY A 436 -1.28 9.12 -28.14
N ASP A 437 -0.79 7.96 -28.53
CA ASP A 437 -1.00 7.32 -29.81
C ASP A 437 -2.32 6.53 -29.88
N GLY A 438 -3.40 7.05 -29.34
CA GLY A 438 -4.73 6.43 -29.33
C GLY A 438 -4.81 5.23 -28.40
N HIS A 439 -5.67 4.27 -28.75
CA HIS A 439 -5.88 3.06 -27.96
C HIS A 439 -4.65 2.15 -27.93
N LEU A 440 -3.91 2.06 -29.03
CA LEU A 440 -2.67 1.29 -29.08
C LEU A 440 -1.64 1.83 -28.07
N GLY A 441 -1.47 3.15 -28.04
CA GLY A 441 -0.55 3.79 -27.09
C GLY A 441 -0.99 3.62 -25.64
N GLN A 442 -2.28 3.75 -25.39
CA GLN A 442 -2.82 3.57 -24.03
C GLN A 442 -2.63 2.14 -23.52
N LEU A 443 -2.99 1.11 -24.34
CA LEU A 443 -2.82 -0.29 -23.95
C LEU A 443 -1.34 -0.67 -23.75
N TYR A 444 -0.43 -0.04 -24.51
CA TYR A 444 1.00 -0.26 -24.30
C TYR A 444 1.48 0.41 -23.00
N ALA A 445 1.03 1.62 -22.70
CA ALA A 445 1.34 2.30 -21.44
C ALA A 445 0.79 1.56 -20.22
N ASP A 446 -0.38 0.92 -20.37
CA ASP A 446 -1.02 0.14 -19.30
C ASP A 446 -0.21 -1.13 -18.90
N ILE A 447 0.81 -1.52 -19.69
CA ILE A 447 1.74 -2.59 -19.31
C ILE A 447 2.46 -2.27 -17.99
N ASP A 448 2.79 -1.00 -17.75
CA ASP A 448 3.49 -0.56 -16.53
C ASP A 448 2.58 -0.57 -15.28
N LEU A 449 1.25 -0.63 -15.46
CA LEU A 449 0.35 -0.72 -14.33
C LEU A 449 0.56 -2.05 -13.59
N ASP A 450 0.74 -1.95 -12.27
CA ASP A 450 0.82 -3.14 -11.42
C ASP A 450 -0.57 -3.80 -11.38
N PRO A 451 -0.69 -5.06 -11.82
CA PRO A 451 -1.96 -5.76 -11.75
C PRO A 451 -2.46 -5.96 -10.30
N ALA A 452 -1.56 -5.94 -9.31
CA ALA A 452 -1.94 -6.00 -7.91
C ALA A 452 -2.52 -4.67 -7.39
N ALA A 453 -2.23 -3.55 -8.08
CA ALA A 453 -2.78 -2.23 -7.77
C ALA A 453 -4.11 -1.95 -8.50
N LEU A 454 -4.54 -2.84 -9.39
CA LEU A 454 -5.84 -2.72 -10.04
C LEU A 454 -6.93 -3.28 -9.12
N PRO A 455 -8.04 -2.57 -8.90
CA PRO A 455 -9.15 -3.10 -8.10
C PRO A 455 -9.63 -4.43 -8.69
N ARG A 456 -9.66 -5.47 -7.86
CA ARG A 456 -10.12 -6.80 -8.27
C ARG A 456 -11.63 -6.77 -8.45
N PRO A 457 -12.19 -7.38 -9.51
CA PRO A 457 -13.65 -7.49 -9.66
C PRO A 457 -14.33 -8.25 -8.50
N GLU A 458 -13.61 -9.13 -7.84
CA GLU A 458 -14.03 -9.87 -6.65
C GLU A 458 -14.06 -9.00 -5.38
N ASP A 459 -13.36 -7.87 -5.36
CA ASP A 459 -13.44 -6.87 -4.30
C ASP A 459 -14.78 -6.08 -4.39
N TRP A 460 -15.60 -6.34 -5.40
CA TRP A 460 -16.94 -5.76 -5.54
C TRP A 460 -18.00 -6.44 -4.66
N SER A 461 -17.70 -7.60 -4.07
CA SER A 461 -18.58 -8.24 -3.07
C SER A 461 -18.41 -7.70 -1.66
N GLY A 462 -17.42 -6.84 -1.45
CA GLY A 462 -17.13 -6.10 -0.23
C GLY A 462 -16.99 -4.60 -0.50
N TRP A 463 -17.77 -4.06 -1.46
CA TRP A 463 -17.70 -2.64 -1.78
C TRP A 463 -18.31 -1.83 -0.62
N ASP A 464 -17.44 -1.22 0.15
CA ASP A 464 -17.71 -0.28 1.24
C ASP A 464 -18.15 1.13 0.76
N GLY A 465 -18.58 1.26 -0.50
CA GLY A 465 -19.08 2.55 -1.02
C GLY A 465 -18.01 3.60 -1.31
N THR A 466 -16.77 3.43 -0.85
CA THR A 466 -15.70 4.37 -1.20
C THR A 466 -15.25 4.13 -2.63
N PRO A 467 -15.44 5.07 -3.58
CA PRO A 467 -14.78 4.97 -4.86
C PRO A 467 -13.30 5.03 -4.56
N SER A 468 -12.60 3.97 -4.86
CA SER A 468 -11.16 4.10 -5.08
C SER A 468 -11.03 5.18 -6.15
N ARG A 469 -10.78 6.43 -5.70
CA ARG A 469 -10.49 7.53 -6.60
C ARG A 469 -9.45 6.98 -7.56
N PRO A 470 -9.71 7.00 -8.87
CA PRO A 470 -8.70 6.54 -9.82
C PRO A 470 -7.41 7.25 -9.41
N PRO A 471 -6.28 6.53 -9.28
CA PRO A 471 -5.04 7.12 -8.80
C PRO A 471 -4.83 8.40 -9.58
N ASP A 472 -4.69 9.51 -8.86
CA ASP A 472 -4.48 10.81 -9.48
C ASP A 472 -3.18 10.72 -10.26
N HIS A 473 -3.30 10.58 -11.57
CA HIS A 473 -2.16 10.43 -12.48
C HIS A 473 -1.22 11.65 -12.44
N SER A 474 -1.66 12.77 -11.81
CA SER A 474 -0.81 13.94 -11.57
C SER A 474 0.13 13.75 -10.36
N GLN A 475 -0.08 12.74 -9.52
CA GLN A 475 0.78 12.38 -8.37
C GLN A 475 1.57 11.08 -8.62
N ARG A 476 1.70 10.64 -9.88
CA ARG A 476 2.63 9.56 -10.18
C ARG A 476 4.00 9.95 -9.62
N PRO A 477 4.57 9.14 -8.69
CA PRO A 477 5.99 9.28 -8.41
C PRO A 477 6.73 9.17 -9.76
N GLU A 478 7.75 9.98 -9.98
CA GLU A 478 8.60 9.83 -11.16
C GLU A 478 8.91 8.34 -11.32
N PRO A 479 8.65 7.74 -12.50
CA PRO A 479 8.82 6.31 -12.68
C PRO A 479 10.25 5.95 -12.30
N ALA A 480 10.40 5.03 -11.34
CA ALA A 480 11.69 4.48 -11.01
C ALA A 480 12.25 3.86 -12.30
N GLU A 481 13.27 4.45 -12.88
CA GLU A 481 13.93 3.90 -14.06
C GLU A 481 14.67 2.60 -13.68
N PRO A 482 14.60 1.59 -14.58
CA PRO A 482 13.87 1.52 -15.84
C PRO A 482 12.39 1.11 -15.66
N THR A 483 11.50 1.62 -16.52
CA THR A 483 10.11 1.12 -16.63
C THR A 483 10.08 -0.16 -17.47
N LEU A 484 9.05 -0.99 -17.28
CA LEU A 484 8.89 -2.19 -18.11
C LEU A 484 8.67 -1.82 -19.57
N THR A 485 7.85 -0.81 -19.86
CA THR A 485 7.62 -0.32 -21.23
C THR A 485 8.88 0.20 -21.89
N GLY A 486 9.76 0.87 -21.14
CA GLY A 486 11.08 1.32 -21.63
C GLY A 486 11.97 0.15 -22.02
N LEU A 487 12.09 -0.87 -21.16
CA LEU A 487 12.87 -2.07 -21.45
C LEU A 487 12.28 -2.88 -22.62
N LEU A 488 10.94 -2.94 -22.73
CA LEU A 488 10.26 -3.58 -23.86
C LEU A 488 10.46 -2.81 -25.17
N ALA A 489 10.52 -1.47 -25.13
CA ALA A 489 10.88 -0.66 -26.30
C ALA A 489 12.28 -0.99 -26.82
N ASP A 490 13.25 -1.11 -25.91
CA ASP A 490 14.60 -1.57 -26.26
C ASP A 490 14.61 -3.00 -26.82
N ALA A 491 13.77 -3.90 -26.27
CA ALA A 491 13.62 -5.24 -26.78
C ALA A 491 13.04 -5.26 -28.20
N ILE A 492 12.03 -4.44 -28.51
CA ILE A 492 11.48 -4.25 -29.85
C ILE A 492 12.58 -3.80 -30.82
N GLY A 493 13.42 -2.83 -30.41
CA GLY A 493 14.54 -2.36 -31.23
C GLY A 493 15.59 -3.43 -31.56
N ARG A 494 15.65 -4.50 -30.76
CA ARG A 494 16.55 -5.65 -31.00
C ARG A 494 15.94 -6.75 -31.87
N LEU A 495 14.62 -6.73 -32.11
CA LEU A 495 13.97 -7.70 -33.00
C LEU A 495 14.50 -7.54 -34.44
N ARG A 496 14.59 -8.66 -35.15
CA ARG A 496 15.00 -8.62 -36.55
C ARG A 496 14.00 -7.81 -37.37
N ASP A 497 14.51 -6.97 -38.26
CA ASP A 497 13.68 -6.23 -39.22
C ASP A 497 13.23 -7.16 -40.36
N ASP A 498 12.32 -8.08 -40.05
CA ASP A 498 11.74 -9.04 -41.00
C ASP A 498 10.27 -8.67 -41.24
N ALA A 499 9.98 -8.19 -42.44
CA ALA A 499 8.62 -7.80 -42.84
C ALA A 499 7.63 -8.96 -42.76
N GLY A 500 8.08 -10.21 -43.03
CA GLY A 500 7.24 -11.41 -42.93
C GLY A 500 6.84 -11.70 -41.50
N ALA A 501 7.80 -11.64 -40.57
CA ALA A 501 7.53 -11.84 -39.15
C ALA A 501 6.61 -10.75 -38.58
N ARG A 502 6.81 -9.49 -38.98
CA ARG A 502 5.90 -8.38 -38.56
C ARG A 502 4.46 -8.59 -39.02
N GLU A 503 4.27 -9.09 -40.24
CA GLU A 503 2.95 -9.43 -40.77
C GLU A 503 2.31 -10.55 -39.95
N GLU A 504 3.07 -11.61 -39.65
CA GLU A 504 2.61 -12.75 -38.86
C GLU A 504 2.20 -12.30 -37.42
N TRP A 505 3.00 -11.49 -36.76
CA TRP A 505 2.67 -10.96 -35.42
C TRP A 505 1.39 -10.13 -35.43
N LEU A 506 1.18 -9.33 -36.47
CA LEU A 506 -0.04 -8.55 -36.62
C LEU A 506 -1.27 -9.45 -36.82
N VAL A 507 -1.17 -10.53 -37.62
CA VAL A 507 -2.24 -11.51 -37.84
C VAL A 507 -2.59 -12.23 -36.53
N ILE A 508 -1.58 -12.68 -35.77
CA ILE A 508 -1.77 -13.33 -34.45
C ILE A 508 -2.47 -12.37 -33.50
N ALA A 509 -1.96 -11.14 -33.38
CA ALA A 509 -2.54 -10.13 -32.51
C ALA A 509 -4.00 -9.81 -32.85
N GLY A 510 -4.33 -9.76 -34.13
CA GLY A 510 -5.71 -9.60 -34.62
C GLY A 510 -6.61 -10.77 -34.23
N ALA A 511 -6.15 -12.00 -34.39
CA ALA A 511 -6.91 -13.19 -34.02
C ALA A 511 -7.20 -13.27 -32.52
N VAL A 512 -6.20 -12.99 -31.69
CA VAL A 512 -6.36 -12.94 -30.21
C VAL A 512 -7.31 -11.83 -29.80
N SER A 513 -7.16 -10.64 -30.38
CA SER A 513 -8.05 -9.51 -30.12
C SER A 513 -9.51 -9.84 -30.48
N ASP A 514 -9.75 -10.41 -31.67
CA ASP A 514 -11.06 -10.81 -32.12
C ASP A 514 -11.70 -11.90 -31.25
N ALA A 515 -10.92 -12.88 -30.81
CA ALA A 515 -11.38 -13.92 -29.88
C ALA A 515 -11.81 -13.30 -28.53
N ARG A 516 -11.04 -12.37 -28.00
CA ARG A 516 -11.39 -11.68 -26.76
C ARG A 516 -12.62 -10.79 -26.90
N ILE A 517 -12.71 -9.99 -27.97
CA ILE A 517 -13.89 -9.17 -28.26
C ILE A 517 -15.12 -10.05 -28.32
N ALA A 518 -15.04 -11.20 -29.07
CA ALA A 518 -16.13 -12.13 -29.15
C ALA A 518 -16.54 -12.70 -27.79
N ALA A 519 -15.59 -13.13 -26.97
CA ALA A 519 -15.87 -13.67 -25.64
C ALA A 519 -16.56 -12.64 -24.73
N ILE A 520 -16.10 -11.39 -24.73
CA ILE A 520 -16.70 -10.30 -23.95
C ILE A 520 -18.12 -9.98 -24.42
N VAL A 521 -18.32 -9.79 -25.73
CA VAL A 521 -19.59 -9.29 -26.26
C VAL A 521 -20.66 -10.39 -26.27
N THR A 522 -20.32 -11.61 -26.69
CA THR A 522 -21.28 -12.74 -26.69
C THR A 522 -21.57 -13.23 -25.27
N GLY A 523 -20.59 -13.18 -24.35
CA GLY A 523 -20.75 -13.48 -22.93
C GLY A 523 -21.53 -12.40 -22.17
N LYS A 524 -21.85 -11.28 -22.82
CA LYS A 524 -22.59 -10.13 -22.23
C LYS A 524 -21.88 -9.51 -21.01
N HIS A 525 -20.55 -9.51 -20.97
CA HIS A 525 -19.74 -8.87 -19.94
C HIS A 525 -19.75 -7.33 -20.14
N ARG A 526 -20.86 -6.67 -19.77
CA ARG A 526 -21.11 -5.25 -20.08
C ARG A 526 -20.04 -4.31 -19.55
N GLY A 527 -19.55 -4.54 -18.33
CA GLY A 527 -18.46 -3.75 -17.71
C GLY A 527 -17.13 -3.82 -18.47
N ALA A 528 -16.97 -4.74 -19.42
CA ALA A 528 -15.77 -4.87 -20.24
C ALA A 528 -15.95 -4.38 -21.70
N TYR A 529 -17.12 -3.82 -22.06
CA TYR A 529 -17.40 -3.41 -23.44
C TYR A 529 -16.48 -2.30 -23.95
N ALA A 530 -16.16 -1.32 -23.11
CA ALA A 530 -15.19 -0.28 -23.44
C ALA A 530 -13.81 -0.86 -23.77
N ARG A 531 -13.35 -1.89 -23.00
CA ARG A 531 -12.09 -2.60 -23.27
C ARG A 531 -12.14 -3.37 -24.57
N ALA A 532 -13.26 -4.02 -24.90
CA ALA A 532 -13.44 -4.72 -26.18
C ALA A 532 -13.39 -3.74 -27.36
N ALA A 533 -13.99 -2.56 -27.23
CA ALA A 533 -13.92 -1.51 -28.23
C ALA A 533 -12.47 -0.99 -28.40
N ALA A 534 -11.77 -0.72 -27.29
CA ALA A 534 -10.37 -0.28 -27.32
C ALA A 534 -9.45 -1.27 -28.04
N LEU A 535 -9.64 -2.59 -27.85
CA LEU A 535 -8.88 -3.63 -28.56
C LEU A 535 -9.10 -3.60 -30.07
N ALA A 536 -10.35 -3.40 -30.52
CA ALA A 536 -10.67 -3.30 -31.95
C ALA A 536 -9.95 -2.07 -32.57
N TYR A 537 -10.00 -0.93 -31.89
CA TYR A 537 -9.33 0.28 -32.38
C TYR A 537 -7.81 0.16 -32.32
N ALA A 538 -7.24 -0.42 -31.27
CA ALA A 538 -5.79 -0.63 -31.17
C ALA A 538 -5.24 -1.50 -32.32
N HIS A 539 -5.95 -2.59 -32.68
CA HIS A 539 -5.57 -3.40 -33.83
C HIS A 539 -5.67 -2.62 -35.16
N ALA A 540 -6.73 -1.84 -35.33
CA ALA A 540 -6.89 -0.99 -36.52
C ALA A 540 -5.80 0.10 -36.59
N GLU A 541 -5.42 0.71 -35.46
CA GLU A 541 -4.32 1.67 -35.37
C GLU A 541 -2.96 1.03 -35.72
N ALA A 542 -2.71 -0.22 -35.28
CA ALA A 542 -1.52 -0.96 -35.66
C ALA A 542 -1.49 -1.25 -37.18
N LEU A 543 -2.62 -1.67 -37.76
CA LEU A 543 -2.75 -1.83 -39.22
C LEU A 543 -2.44 -0.51 -39.96
N ALA A 544 -2.99 0.59 -39.50
CA ALA A 544 -2.77 1.90 -40.11
C ALA A 544 -1.31 2.35 -40.04
N LYS A 545 -0.65 2.14 -38.89
CA LYS A 545 0.80 2.41 -38.72
C LYS A 545 1.66 1.60 -39.69
N MET A 546 1.24 0.39 -40.04
CA MET A 546 1.88 -0.43 -41.07
C MET A 546 1.50 -0.05 -42.53
N GLY A 547 0.80 1.07 -42.74
CA GLY A 547 0.39 1.54 -44.04
C GLY A 547 -0.87 0.83 -44.62
N LYS A 548 -1.54 -0.02 -43.81
CA LYS A 548 -2.70 -0.82 -44.23
C LYS A 548 -4.03 -0.12 -43.90
N GLN A 549 -4.17 1.16 -44.25
CA GLN A 549 -5.33 2.00 -43.90
C GLN A 549 -6.68 1.37 -44.29
N ARG A 550 -6.76 0.75 -45.49
CA ARG A 550 -8.00 0.13 -45.94
C ARG A 550 -8.38 -1.05 -45.05
N GLN A 551 -7.43 -1.92 -44.72
CA GLN A 551 -7.66 -3.08 -43.84
C GLN A 551 -8.06 -2.61 -42.42
N ALA A 552 -7.52 -1.51 -41.91
CA ALA A 552 -7.93 -0.94 -40.64
C ALA A 552 -9.41 -0.55 -40.61
N HIS A 553 -9.89 0.14 -41.65
CA HIS A 553 -11.32 0.50 -41.80
C HIS A 553 -12.20 -0.72 -41.98
N ASP A 554 -11.78 -1.69 -42.83
CA ASP A 554 -12.51 -2.92 -43.08
C ASP A 554 -12.65 -3.73 -41.78
N HIS A 555 -11.61 -3.81 -40.94
CA HIS A 555 -11.64 -4.46 -39.63
C HIS A 555 -12.69 -3.81 -38.70
N LEU A 556 -12.65 -2.49 -38.52
CA LEU A 556 -13.62 -1.79 -37.68
C LEU A 556 -15.05 -1.96 -38.17
N ALA A 557 -15.27 -1.89 -39.48
CA ALA A 557 -16.57 -2.14 -40.09
C ALA A 557 -17.06 -3.57 -39.84
N ALA A 558 -16.18 -4.57 -39.96
CA ALA A 558 -16.49 -5.97 -39.70
C ALA A 558 -16.84 -6.23 -38.22
N VAL A 559 -16.08 -5.67 -37.27
CA VAL A 559 -16.38 -5.77 -35.83
C VAL A 559 -17.75 -5.15 -35.53
N ARG A 560 -18.04 -3.95 -36.03
CA ARG A 560 -19.33 -3.28 -35.83
C ARG A 560 -20.49 -4.08 -36.43
N ALA A 561 -20.32 -4.64 -37.60
CA ALA A 561 -21.34 -5.45 -38.29
C ALA A 561 -21.61 -6.80 -37.62
N ARG A 562 -20.62 -7.37 -36.94
CA ARG A 562 -20.73 -8.64 -36.20
C ARG A 562 -21.70 -8.57 -35.02
N TYR A 563 -21.88 -7.39 -34.41
CA TYR A 563 -22.69 -7.22 -33.20
C TYR A 563 -23.87 -6.24 -33.37
N PRO A 564 -24.77 -6.42 -34.31
CA PRO A 564 -25.81 -5.44 -34.66
C PRO A 564 -26.85 -5.25 -33.55
N ARG A 565 -27.06 -6.29 -32.71
CA ARG A 565 -28.06 -6.29 -31.63
C ARG A 565 -27.50 -5.89 -30.24
N HIS A 566 -26.19 -5.60 -30.12
CA HIS A 566 -25.53 -5.27 -28.85
C HIS A 566 -25.39 -3.74 -28.73
N SER A 567 -26.53 -3.04 -28.47
CA SER A 567 -26.57 -1.57 -28.46
C SER A 567 -25.56 -0.94 -27.49
N ALA A 568 -25.41 -1.50 -26.27
CA ALA A 568 -24.45 -1.01 -25.29
C ALA A 568 -22.99 -1.14 -25.79
N PHE A 569 -22.62 -2.29 -26.40
CA PHE A 569 -21.28 -2.42 -26.99
C PHE A 569 -21.07 -1.43 -28.14
N ARG A 570 -22.09 -1.20 -28.97
CA ARG A 570 -22.00 -0.21 -30.06
C ARG A 570 -21.82 1.21 -29.55
N GLY A 571 -22.46 1.55 -28.43
CA GLY A 571 -22.23 2.84 -27.77
C GLY A 571 -20.77 3.02 -27.33
N GLU A 572 -20.18 2.02 -26.67
CA GLU A 572 -18.76 2.03 -26.29
C GLU A 572 -17.83 2.03 -27.51
N PHE A 573 -18.18 1.30 -28.57
CA PHE A 573 -17.43 1.27 -29.82
C PHE A 573 -17.42 2.64 -30.51
N ASP A 574 -18.56 3.33 -30.55
CA ASP A 574 -18.66 4.69 -31.12
C ASP A 574 -17.94 5.72 -30.23
N ALA A 575 -17.98 5.56 -28.91
CA ALA A 575 -17.21 6.41 -27.97
C ALA A 575 -15.69 6.22 -28.17
N ALA A 576 -15.22 4.98 -28.34
CA ALA A 576 -13.80 4.69 -28.57
C ALA A 576 -13.26 5.35 -29.86
N ALA A 577 -14.11 5.59 -30.85
CA ALA A 577 -13.72 6.31 -32.09
C ALA A 577 -13.17 7.70 -31.79
N THR A 578 -13.64 8.36 -30.73
CA THR A 578 -13.23 9.75 -30.39
C THR A 578 -11.79 9.84 -29.89
N SER A 579 -11.29 8.77 -29.28
CA SER A 579 -9.93 8.66 -28.73
C SER A 579 -8.95 8.00 -29.70
N SER A 580 -9.42 7.52 -30.86
CA SER A 580 -8.58 6.85 -31.84
C SER A 580 -7.78 7.83 -32.70
N THR A 581 -6.56 7.42 -33.07
CA THR A 581 -5.73 8.14 -34.05
C THR A 581 -6.24 8.00 -35.49
N LEU A 582 -7.17 7.09 -35.73
CA LEU A 582 -7.80 6.91 -37.04
C LEU A 582 -8.82 8.02 -37.29
N ARG A 583 -8.47 8.99 -38.13
CA ARG A 583 -9.42 10.04 -38.55
C ARG A 583 -10.62 9.36 -39.24
N ALA A 584 -11.82 9.66 -38.73
CA ALA A 584 -13.02 9.36 -39.49
C ALA A 584 -12.86 9.98 -40.89
N ARG A 585 -12.91 9.17 -41.96
CA ARG A 585 -13.04 9.75 -43.31
C ARG A 585 -14.36 10.50 -43.31
N ALA A 586 -14.28 11.82 -43.50
CA ALA A 586 -15.44 12.57 -43.88
C ALA A 586 -16.01 11.90 -45.13
N THR A 587 -17.15 11.21 -44.96
CA THR A 587 -17.94 10.65 -46.06
C THR A 587 -18.61 11.75 -46.82
#